data_1c34fac93e7b3b009249d8b587efd32f
#
_entry.id   1c34fac93e7b3b009249d8b587efd32f
#
_cell.length_a   1.000
_cell.length_b   1.000
_cell.length_c   1.000
_cell.angle_alpha   90.00
_cell.angle_beta   90.00
_cell.angle_gamma   90.00
#
_symmetry.space_group_name_H-M   'P 1'
#
loop_
_entity.id
_entity.type
_entity.pdbx_description
1 polymer ?
#
loop_
_entity_poly.entity_id
_entity_poly.type
_entity_poly.pdbx_seq_one_letter_code
_entity_poly.pdbx_strand_id
1 'polypeptide(L)' 'IDETYVLNTSTMKFHKPDCSAVESMSQKNRIDYMGPRDELIQEGYSACGICKP' A
#
# COMPACT_ATOMS: atom_id res chain seq x y z
N ILE A 1 -0.17 13.32 -10.24
CA ILE A 1 -1.49 12.67 -10.18
C ILE A 1 -1.55 11.78 -8.95
N ASP A 2 -2.54 12.02 -8.12
CA ASP A 2 -2.70 11.24 -6.90
C ASP A 2 -3.38 9.91 -7.21
N GLU A 3 -2.89 8.85 -6.59
CA GLU A 3 -3.48 7.53 -6.74
C GLU A 3 -3.84 6.99 -5.36
N THR A 4 -4.78 6.06 -5.34
CA THR A 4 -5.17 5.40 -4.11
C THR A 4 -4.32 4.17 -3.90
N TYR A 5 -3.77 4.03 -2.70
CA TYR A 5 -2.99 2.87 -2.30
C TYR A 5 -3.55 2.29 -1.02
N VAL A 6 -3.30 1.01 -0.81
CA VAL A 6 -3.63 0.32 0.43
C VAL A 6 -2.32 -0.01 1.14
N LEU A 7 -2.18 0.49 2.36
CA LEU A 7 -0.96 0.31 3.13
C LEU A 7 -1.13 -0.84 4.11
N ASN A 8 -0.09 -1.65 4.24
CA ASN A 8 -0.04 -2.68 5.28
C ASN A 8 0.98 -2.25 6.32
N THR A 9 0.51 -1.82 7.48
CA THR A 9 1.39 -1.32 8.53
C THR A 9 2.21 -2.42 9.19
N SER A 10 1.78 -3.67 9.09
CA SER A 10 2.51 -4.80 9.66
C SER A 10 3.79 -5.09 8.87
N THR A 11 3.72 -5.03 7.55
CA THR A 11 4.86 -5.31 6.69
C THR A 11 5.51 -4.05 6.12
N MET A 12 4.90 -2.89 6.35
CA MET A 12 5.35 -1.61 5.82
C MET A 12 5.43 -1.64 4.30
N LYS A 13 4.37 -2.16 3.67
CA LYS A 13 4.28 -2.23 2.22
C LYS A 13 3.00 -1.57 1.75
N PHE A 14 3.04 -1.00 0.55
CA PHE A 14 1.85 -0.44 -0.04
C PHE A 14 1.47 -1.20 -1.30
N HIS A 15 0.17 -1.26 -1.56
CA HIS A 15 -0.41 -2.06 -2.64
C HIS A 15 -1.38 -1.22 -3.44
N LYS A 16 -1.68 -1.67 -4.67
CA LYS A 16 -2.80 -1.13 -5.41
C LYS A 16 -4.10 -1.63 -4.79
N PRO A 17 -5.20 -0.85 -4.91
CA PRO A 17 -6.48 -1.27 -4.32
C PRO A 17 -6.99 -2.60 -4.86
N ASP A 18 -6.60 -2.97 -6.07
CA ASP A 18 -7.03 -4.22 -6.72
C ASP A 18 -6.03 -5.35 -6.57
N CYS A 19 -4.98 -5.17 -5.75
CA CYS A 19 -3.98 -6.21 -5.53
C CYS A 19 -4.60 -7.37 -4.75
N SER A 20 -4.30 -8.59 -5.17
CA SER A 20 -4.84 -9.77 -4.49
C SER A 20 -4.35 -9.88 -3.05
N ALA A 21 -3.17 -9.34 -2.75
CA ALA A 21 -2.65 -9.34 -1.38
C ALA A 21 -3.52 -8.50 -0.43
N VAL A 22 -4.24 -7.51 -0.96
CA VAL A 22 -5.13 -6.68 -0.14
C VAL A 22 -6.28 -7.51 0.42
N GLU A 23 -6.79 -8.47 -0.34
CA GLU A 23 -7.87 -9.32 0.10
C GLU A 23 -7.45 -10.23 1.26
N SER A 24 -6.19 -10.62 1.29
CA SER A 24 -5.64 -11.46 2.35
C SER A 24 -5.17 -10.67 3.56
N MET A 25 -5.18 -9.36 3.44
CA MET A 25 -4.62 -8.47 4.46
C MET A 25 -5.59 -8.32 5.63
N SER A 26 -5.04 -8.31 6.85
CA SER A 26 -5.84 -8.01 8.04
C SER A 26 -6.28 -6.54 7.99
N GLN A 27 -7.57 -6.30 8.23
CA GLN A 27 -8.09 -4.95 8.22
C GLN A 27 -7.49 -4.08 9.32
N LYS A 28 -7.01 -4.70 10.38
CA LYS A 28 -6.35 -3.97 11.47
C LYS A 28 -5.08 -3.27 11.01
N ASN A 29 -4.44 -3.84 10.00
CA ASN A 29 -3.19 -3.31 9.47
C ASN A 29 -3.38 -2.53 8.18
N ARG A 30 -4.62 -2.38 7.75
CA ARG A 30 -4.94 -1.73 6.48
C ARG A 30 -5.21 -0.26 6.69
N ILE A 31 -4.53 0.56 5.90
CA ILE A 31 -4.77 2.00 5.84
C ILE A 31 -4.94 2.39 4.39
N ASP A 32 -6.01 3.10 4.09
CA ASP A 32 -6.24 3.64 2.75
C ASP A 32 -5.52 4.98 2.64
N TYR A 33 -4.74 5.14 1.58
CA TYR A 33 -3.95 6.34 1.35
C TYR A 33 -4.21 6.85 -0.05
N MET A 34 -4.36 8.16 -0.19
CA MET A 34 -4.49 8.80 -1.50
C MET A 34 -3.44 9.88 -1.62
N GLY A 35 -2.57 9.76 -2.63
CA GLY A 35 -1.49 10.70 -2.85
C GLY A 35 -0.36 10.09 -3.65
N PRO A 36 0.76 10.80 -3.82
CA PRO A 36 1.89 10.31 -4.60
C PRO A 36 2.62 9.17 -3.86
N ARG A 37 3.07 8.18 -4.64
CA ARG A 37 3.78 7.04 -4.07
C ARG A 37 5.12 7.43 -3.43
N ASP A 38 5.72 8.52 -3.90
CA ASP A 38 7.00 8.96 -3.35
C ASP A 38 6.93 9.27 -1.87
N GLU A 39 5.79 9.80 -1.41
CA GLU A 39 5.60 10.06 0.01
C GLU A 39 5.57 8.77 0.82
N LEU A 40 5.02 7.71 0.27
CA LEU A 40 5.00 6.41 0.94
C LEU A 40 6.42 5.87 1.11
N ILE A 41 7.25 6.05 0.09
CA ILE A 41 8.64 5.61 0.17
C ILE A 41 9.38 6.42 1.22
N GLN A 42 9.12 7.70 1.33
CA GLN A 42 9.73 8.55 2.36
C GLN A 42 9.29 8.16 3.76
N GLU A 43 8.06 7.65 3.89
CA GLU A 43 7.55 7.19 5.18
C GLU A 43 8.12 5.83 5.60
N GLY A 44 8.85 5.18 4.70
CA GLY A 44 9.45 3.89 5.00
C GLY A 44 8.70 2.70 4.42
N TYR A 45 7.68 2.94 3.61
CA TYR A 45 6.94 1.86 2.97
C TYR A 45 7.65 1.39 1.71
N SER A 46 7.46 0.12 1.38
CA SER A 46 8.02 -0.47 0.16
C SER A 46 6.90 -0.88 -0.77
N ALA A 47 7.17 -0.87 -2.06
CA ALA A 47 6.19 -1.31 -3.05
C ALA A 47 5.99 -2.82 -2.96
N CYS A 48 4.73 -3.26 -3.11
CA CYS A 48 4.40 -4.67 -3.14
C CYS A 48 5.04 -5.31 -4.38
N GLY A 49 5.66 -6.48 -4.20
CA GLY A 49 6.29 -7.19 -5.31
C GLY A 49 5.30 -7.88 -6.24
N ILE A 50 4.03 -8.02 -5.82
CA ILE A 50 3.00 -8.70 -6.61
C ILE A 50 2.33 -7.73 -7.58
N CYS A 51 1.82 -6.62 -7.06
CA CYS A 51 1.09 -5.67 -7.89
C CYS A 51 1.96 -4.53 -8.43
N LYS A 52 3.14 -4.36 -7.88
CA LYS A 52 4.13 -3.36 -8.33
C LYS A 52 3.52 -1.96 -8.47
N PRO A 53 2.94 -1.42 -7.40
CA PRO A 53 2.33 -0.10 -7.48
C PRO A 53 3.31 1.02 -7.75
#